data_62a5c9ba0619d2642a260d64a420c799
#
_entry.id   62a5c9ba0619d2642a260d64a420c799
#
_cell.length_a   1.000
_cell.length_b   1.000
_cell.length_c   1.000
_cell.angle_alpha   90.00
_cell.angle_beta   90.00
_cell.angle_gamma   90.00
#
_symmetry.space_group_name_H-M   'P 1'
#
loop_
_entity.id
_entity.type
_entity.pdbx_description
1 polymer ?
#
loop_
_entity_poly.entity_id
_entity_poly.type
_entity_poly.pdbx_seq_one_letter_code
_entity_poly.pdbx_strand_id
1 'polypeptide(L)'
;SSRLDVQVDRGSKTYQMSFRHGIPGHFDSGRTPKPDDPFTPASEGTDALQIVGKAKRGVTGTRVRYWADPQIFTPDAKFSYEDLVARARQTAFLIPGLRICIRDERRLPGTPGELEAHEEVFQYDGGISEFVEFLAHDERVTDIWRFSGSGTFTETVPVLGEDGRSQLTDVERDCEVDVALRWGIGYETTIRSFVNIISTPKGGTHTAG
;
A
#
# COMPACT_ATOMS: atom_id res chain seq x y z
N SER A 1 5.05 15.06 -6.44
CA SER A 1 5.87 14.30 -7.41
C SER A 1 6.31 15.18 -8.56
N SER A 2 7.55 15.05 -8.99
CA SER A 2 8.01 15.67 -10.22
C SER A 2 7.34 15.04 -11.45
N ARG A 3 7.06 13.73 -11.38
CA ARG A 3 6.29 12.97 -12.36
C ARG A 3 5.57 11.80 -11.70
N LEU A 4 4.35 11.54 -12.15
CA LEU A 4 3.57 10.36 -11.82
C LEU A 4 2.91 9.86 -13.10
N ASP A 5 3.14 8.59 -13.45
CA ASP A 5 2.46 7.90 -14.54
C ASP A 5 1.59 6.78 -13.95
N VAL A 6 0.32 6.76 -14.30
CA VAL A 6 -0.63 5.71 -13.91
C VAL A 6 -1.13 5.02 -15.15
N GLN A 7 -0.96 3.69 -15.22
CA GLN A 7 -1.51 2.84 -16.27
C GLN A 7 -2.50 1.85 -15.68
N VAL A 8 -3.61 1.64 -16.35
CA VAL A 8 -4.66 0.68 -15.95
C VAL A 8 -5.02 -0.19 -17.15
N ASP A 9 -4.89 -1.50 -16.95
CA ASP A 9 -5.37 -2.50 -17.90
C ASP A 9 -6.82 -2.86 -17.56
N ARG A 10 -7.76 -2.55 -18.46
CA ARG A 10 -9.18 -2.83 -18.32
C ARG A 10 -9.87 -2.93 -19.68
N GLY A 11 -10.81 -3.87 -19.85
CA GLY A 11 -11.59 -4.02 -21.07
C GLY A 11 -10.73 -4.24 -22.33
N SER A 12 -9.63 -5.01 -22.21
CA SER A 12 -8.66 -5.27 -23.28
C SER A 12 -7.92 -4.03 -23.81
N LYS A 13 -7.90 -2.94 -23.04
CA LYS A 13 -7.17 -1.72 -23.34
C LYS A 13 -6.27 -1.34 -22.16
N THR A 14 -5.16 -0.69 -22.47
CA THR A 14 -4.27 -0.06 -21.50
C THR A 14 -4.52 1.45 -21.55
N TYR A 15 -5.04 1.98 -20.45
CA TYR A 15 -5.23 3.41 -20.25
C TYR A 15 -4.04 4.00 -19.52
N GLN A 16 -3.71 5.26 -19.81
CA GLN A 16 -2.66 5.99 -19.10
C GLN A 16 -3.11 7.41 -18.81
N MET A 17 -2.75 7.89 -17.63
CA MET A 17 -2.79 9.28 -17.24
C MET A 17 -1.48 9.65 -16.56
N SER A 18 -0.94 10.81 -16.90
CA SER A 18 0.32 11.30 -16.34
C SER A 18 0.13 12.64 -15.66
N PHE A 19 0.97 12.94 -14.67
CA PHE A 19 0.88 14.15 -13.87
C PHE A 19 2.27 14.74 -13.64
N ARG A 20 2.38 16.06 -13.67
CA ARG A 20 3.51 16.82 -13.16
C ARG A 20 3.04 17.75 -12.05
N HIS A 21 3.62 17.63 -10.84
CA HIS A 21 3.23 18.41 -9.66
C HIS A 21 1.72 18.41 -9.37
N GLY A 22 1.03 17.29 -9.64
CA GLY A 22 -0.42 17.14 -9.49
C GLY A 22 -1.25 17.61 -10.69
N ILE A 23 -0.65 18.29 -11.66
CA ILE A 23 -1.34 18.76 -12.87
C ILE A 23 -1.41 17.59 -13.88
N PRO A 24 -2.60 17.18 -14.35
CA PRO A 24 -2.73 16.16 -15.37
C PRO A 24 -2.23 16.66 -16.74
N GLY A 25 -1.69 15.75 -17.55
CA GLY A 25 -1.19 16.07 -18.86
C GLY A 25 -0.41 14.94 -19.52
N HIS A 26 0.42 15.30 -20.49
CA HIS A 26 1.19 14.35 -21.29
C HIS A 26 2.67 14.67 -21.25
N PHE A 27 3.48 13.61 -21.13
CA PHE A 27 4.92 13.70 -21.32
C PHE A 27 5.29 13.22 -22.72
N ASP A 28 6.10 14.02 -23.42
CA ASP A 28 6.77 13.59 -24.65
C ASP A 28 8.05 12.84 -24.25
N SER A 29 7.90 11.54 -24.03
CA SER A 29 8.95 10.67 -23.53
C SER A 29 9.49 9.79 -24.64
N GLY A 30 10.83 9.67 -24.67
CA GLY A 30 11.49 8.65 -25.46
C GLY A 30 11.27 7.23 -24.87
N ARG A 31 12.12 6.30 -25.26
CA ARG A 31 12.03 4.89 -24.85
C ARG A 31 12.10 4.70 -23.33
N THR A 32 12.82 5.56 -22.63
CA THR A 32 12.98 5.52 -21.16
C THR A 32 12.41 6.80 -20.59
N PRO A 33 11.23 6.75 -19.92
CA PRO A 33 10.61 7.92 -19.31
C PRO A 33 11.49 8.53 -18.22
N LYS A 34 11.59 9.87 -18.20
CA LYS A 34 12.34 10.66 -17.23
C LYS A 34 11.44 11.73 -16.59
N PRO A 35 11.75 12.19 -15.37
CA PRO A 35 10.95 13.23 -14.71
C PRO A 35 11.03 14.60 -15.38
N ASP A 36 12.11 14.89 -16.12
CA ASP A 36 12.40 16.12 -16.84
C ASP A 36 11.96 16.13 -18.31
N ASP A 37 11.36 15.04 -18.82
CA ASP A 37 10.83 15.00 -20.18
C ASP A 37 9.85 16.18 -20.42
N PRO A 38 9.74 16.70 -21.66
CA PRO A 38 8.78 17.76 -21.98
C PRO A 38 7.36 17.39 -21.58
N PHE A 39 6.66 18.32 -20.95
CA PHE A 39 5.31 18.10 -20.44
C PHE A 39 4.34 19.14 -20.98
N THR A 40 3.20 18.68 -21.46
CA THR A 40 2.10 19.51 -21.89
C THR A 40 0.91 19.26 -20.96
N PRO A 41 0.49 20.29 -20.18
CA PRO A 41 -0.71 20.18 -19.35
C PRO A 41 -1.95 19.90 -20.19
N ALA A 42 -2.90 19.12 -19.67
CA ALA A 42 -4.20 18.99 -20.28
C ALA A 42 -4.95 20.32 -20.19
N SER A 43 -5.52 20.77 -21.30
CA SER A 43 -6.37 21.96 -21.32
C SER A 43 -7.80 21.59 -20.89
N GLU A 44 -8.58 22.59 -20.42
CA GLU A 44 -10.01 22.41 -20.15
C GLU A 44 -10.71 21.82 -21.38
N GLY A 45 -11.45 20.70 -21.16
CA GLY A 45 -12.16 20.00 -22.22
C GLY A 45 -11.34 18.97 -23.00
N THR A 46 -10.03 18.82 -22.75
CA THR A 46 -9.22 17.73 -23.29
C THR A 46 -9.13 16.57 -22.31
N ASP A 47 -9.39 15.36 -22.82
CA ASP A 47 -9.25 14.15 -22.02
C ASP A 47 -7.76 13.85 -21.76
N ALA A 48 -7.33 14.02 -20.51
CA ALA A 48 -5.98 13.66 -20.09
C ALA A 48 -5.75 12.14 -20.08
N LEU A 49 -6.84 11.34 -20.14
CA LEU A 49 -6.79 9.90 -20.21
C LEU A 49 -6.52 9.42 -21.63
N GLN A 50 -5.46 8.69 -21.82
CA GLN A 50 -5.06 8.14 -23.12
C GLN A 50 -5.20 6.62 -23.16
N ILE A 51 -5.50 6.08 -24.35
CA ILE A 51 -5.36 4.65 -24.64
C ILE A 51 -3.99 4.45 -25.28
N VAL A 52 -3.06 3.85 -24.54
CA VAL A 52 -1.66 3.68 -24.95
C VAL A 52 -1.34 2.27 -25.47
N GLY A 53 -2.26 1.34 -25.33
CA GLY A 53 -2.02 -0.04 -25.77
C GLY A 53 -3.24 -0.94 -25.66
N LYS A 54 -2.99 -2.23 -25.95
CA LYS A 54 -3.95 -3.31 -25.80
C LYS A 54 -3.52 -4.21 -24.63
N ALA A 55 -4.44 -4.51 -23.72
CA ALA A 55 -4.30 -5.53 -22.70
C ALA A 55 -4.85 -6.88 -23.20
N LYS A 56 -4.36 -7.97 -22.63
CA LYS A 56 -4.93 -9.30 -22.90
C LYS A 56 -6.36 -9.36 -22.37
N ARG A 57 -7.24 -10.08 -23.08
CA ARG A 57 -8.63 -10.28 -22.66
C ARG A 57 -8.69 -10.90 -21.26
N GLY A 58 -9.49 -10.31 -20.36
CA GLY A 58 -9.66 -10.77 -18.98
C GLY A 58 -8.53 -10.38 -18.02
N VAL A 59 -7.47 -9.75 -18.52
CA VAL A 59 -6.41 -9.23 -17.66
C VAL A 59 -6.78 -7.84 -17.19
N THR A 60 -6.66 -7.62 -15.89
CA THR A 60 -6.79 -6.32 -15.23
C THR A 60 -5.55 -6.06 -14.38
N GLY A 61 -5.19 -4.81 -14.23
CA GLY A 61 -4.05 -4.44 -13.42
C GLY A 61 -3.83 -2.94 -13.39
N THR A 62 -3.06 -2.48 -12.39
CA THR A 62 -2.66 -1.08 -12.26
C THR A 62 -1.15 -1.02 -12.13
N ARG A 63 -0.52 -0.12 -12.87
CA ARG A 63 0.90 0.21 -12.74
C ARG A 63 1.02 1.69 -12.38
N VAL A 64 1.71 1.96 -11.30
CA VAL A 64 2.05 3.32 -10.88
C VAL A 64 3.55 3.50 -10.95
N ARG A 65 4.02 4.54 -11.64
CA ARG A 65 5.43 4.92 -11.68
C ARG A 65 5.55 6.33 -11.12
N TYR A 66 6.43 6.49 -10.16
CA TYR A 66 6.55 7.71 -9.37
C TYR A 66 8.01 8.18 -9.31
N TRP A 67 8.20 9.50 -9.46
CA TRP A 67 9.46 10.18 -9.21
C TRP A 67 9.26 11.20 -8.09
N ALA A 68 10.08 11.10 -7.07
CA ALA A 68 10.09 12.06 -5.98
C ALA A 68 10.43 13.47 -6.50
N ASP A 69 9.81 14.46 -5.88
CA ASP A 69 10.04 15.86 -6.24
C ASP A 69 11.25 16.41 -5.46
N PRO A 70 12.34 16.81 -6.14
CA PRO A 70 13.53 17.34 -5.46
C PRO A 70 13.31 18.70 -4.80
N GLN A 71 12.18 19.37 -5.07
CA GLN A 71 11.79 20.59 -4.36
C GLN A 71 11.19 20.31 -2.98
N ILE A 72 10.71 19.08 -2.75
CA ILE A 72 10.07 18.64 -1.51
C ILE A 72 10.98 17.73 -0.72
N PHE A 73 11.63 16.78 -1.40
CA PHE A 73 12.53 15.81 -0.79
C PHE A 73 13.97 16.27 -0.89
N THR A 74 14.72 16.17 0.18
CA THR A 74 16.14 16.50 0.21
C THR A 74 16.96 15.54 -0.67
N PRO A 75 18.13 15.94 -1.20
CA PRO A 75 18.94 15.08 -2.08
C PRO A 75 19.42 13.77 -1.44
N ASP A 76 19.47 13.73 -0.12
CA ASP A 76 19.82 12.55 0.69
C ASP A 76 18.64 11.64 1.01
N ALA A 77 17.40 12.09 0.73
CA ALA A 77 16.21 11.25 0.91
C ALA A 77 16.25 10.05 -0.04
N LYS A 78 16.22 8.85 0.54
CA LYS A 78 16.26 7.57 -0.19
C LYS A 78 15.20 6.64 0.35
N PHE A 79 14.68 5.79 -0.51
CA PHE A 79 13.87 4.65 -0.06
C PHE A 79 14.75 3.67 0.72
N SER A 80 14.36 3.37 1.96
CA SER A 80 14.94 2.28 2.74
C SER A 80 14.36 0.96 2.24
N TYR A 81 15.23 0.05 1.84
CA TYR A 81 14.81 -1.29 1.43
C TYR A 81 14.22 -2.06 2.61
N GLU A 82 14.86 -1.97 3.76
CA GLU A 82 14.48 -2.63 4.99
C GLU A 82 13.07 -2.21 5.44
N ASP A 83 12.76 -0.90 5.37
CA ASP A 83 11.44 -0.38 5.74
C ASP A 83 10.35 -0.85 4.77
N LEU A 84 10.67 -0.90 3.46
CA LEU A 84 9.75 -1.41 2.44
C LEU A 84 9.48 -2.90 2.65
N VAL A 85 10.52 -3.70 2.92
CA VAL A 85 10.41 -5.13 3.21
C VAL A 85 9.59 -5.36 4.49
N ALA A 86 9.88 -4.65 5.57
CA ALA A 86 9.15 -4.76 6.82
C ALA A 86 7.66 -4.43 6.64
N ARG A 87 7.35 -3.37 5.89
CA ARG A 87 5.98 -2.97 5.58
C ARG A 87 5.27 -3.99 4.68
N ALA A 88 5.94 -4.51 3.65
CA ALA A 88 5.39 -5.53 2.75
C ALA A 88 5.06 -6.81 3.51
N ARG A 89 5.98 -7.29 4.34
CA ARG A 89 5.81 -8.47 5.18
C ARG A 89 4.63 -8.31 6.14
N GLN A 90 4.55 -7.18 6.85
CA GLN A 90 3.43 -6.87 7.73
C GLN A 90 2.10 -6.87 6.98
N THR A 91 2.05 -6.23 5.82
CA THR A 91 0.83 -6.17 5.01
C THR A 91 0.41 -7.55 4.50
N ALA A 92 1.37 -8.39 4.10
CA ALA A 92 1.08 -9.75 3.65
C ALA A 92 0.52 -10.65 4.77
N PHE A 93 0.96 -10.46 6.02
CA PHE A 93 0.35 -11.14 7.17
C PHE A 93 -1.08 -10.67 7.47
N LEU A 94 -1.36 -9.38 7.27
CA LEU A 94 -2.69 -8.80 7.56
C LEU A 94 -3.73 -9.13 6.49
N ILE A 95 -3.30 -9.51 5.29
CA ILE A 95 -4.19 -9.85 4.16
C ILE A 95 -3.84 -11.26 3.67
N PRO A 96 -4.48 -12.31 4.20
CA PRO A 96 -4.20 -13.69 3.83
C PRO A 96 -4.26 -13.92 2.31
N GLY A 97 -3.26 -14.62 1.77
CA GLY A 97 -3.16 -14.92 0.35
C GLY A 97 -2.64 -13.78 -0.53
N LEU A 98 -2.49 -12.55 -0.01
CA LEU A 98 -1.88 -11.46 -0.77
C LEU A 98 -0.40 -11.73 -1.00
N ARG A 99 0.00 -11.77 -2.27
CA ARG A 99 1.41 -11.90 -2.67
C ARG A 99 2.01 -10.53 -2.94
N ILE A 100 3.03 -10.14 -2.18
CA ILE A 100 3.79 -8.91 -2.37
C ILE A 100 5.22 -9.27 -2.73
N CYS A 101 5.75 -8.65 -3.79
CA CYS A 101 7.13 -8.77 -4.20
C CYS A 101 7.80 -7.40 -4.09
N ILE A 102 8.91 -7.31 -3.37
CA ILE A 102 9.78 -6.13 -3.31
C ILE A 102 11.04 -6.44 -4.10
N ARG A 103 11.33 -5.60 -5.09
CA ARG A 103 12.50 -5.73 -5.94
C ARG A 103 13.28 -4.43 -5.96
N ASP A 104 14.52 -4.50 -5.51
CA ASP A 104 15.45 -3.38 -5.52
C ASP A 104 16.44 -3.54 -6.68
N GLU A 105 16.35 -2.63 -7.64
CA GLU A 105 17.21 -2.60 -8.83
C GLU A 105 18.30 -1.50 -8.72
N ARG A 106 18.43 -0.87 -7.55
CA ARG A 106 19.45 0.17 -7.34
C ARG A 106 20.83 -0.45 -7.27
N ARG A 107 21.80 0.22 -7.90
CA ARG A 107 23.21 -0.17 -7.77
C ARG A 107 23.75 0.20 -6.40
N LEU A 108 24.22 -0.77 -5.66
CA LEU A 108 24.95 -0.54 -4.41
C LEU A 108 26.38 -0.11 -4.74
N PRO A 109 26.91 1.00 -4.15
CA PRO A 109 28.28 1.41 -4.35
C PRO A 109 29.27 0.31 -3.93
N GLY A 110 30.22 -0.02 -4.79
CA GLY A 110 31.30 -0.96 -4.47
C GLY A 110 31.01 -2.43 -4.80
N THR A 111 29.91 -2.77 -5.42
CA THR A 111 29.63 -4.13 -5.88
C THR A 111 30.19 -4.31 -7.30
N PRO A 112 31.21 -5.15 -7.53
CA PRO A 112 31.68 -5.48 -8.88
C PRO A 112 30.73 -6.51 -9.51
N GLY A 113 30.30 -6.26 -10.74
CA GLY A 113 29.52 -7.23 -11.54
C GLY A 113 28.15 -6.73 -11.99
N GLU A 114 27.49 -7.53 -12.81
CA GLU A 114 26.07 -7.37 -13.12
C GLU A 114 25.28 -7.56 -11.83
N LEU A 115 24.50 -6.55 -11.44
CA LEU A 115 23.71 -6.60 -10.24
C LEU A 115 22.48 -7.46 -10.51
N GLU A 116 22.43 -8.60 -9.84
CA GLU A 116 21.16 -9.27 -9.60
C GLU A 116 20.30 -8.36 -8.73
N ALA A 117 19.09 -8.07 -9.21
CA ALA A 117 18.12 -7.32 -8.43
C ALA A 117 17.83 -8.10 -7.12
N HIS A 118 17.91 -7.40 -5.98
CA HIS A 118 17.52 -8.01 -4.72
C HIS A 118 15.99 -8.11 -4.69
N GLU A 119 15.47 -9.33 -4.61
CA GLU A 119 14.04 -9.59 -4.62
C GLU A 119 13.62 -10.43 -3.43
N GLU A 120 12.59 -9.97 -2.71
CA GLU A 120 11.93 -10.73 -1.67
C GLU A 120 10.43 -10.83 -1.95
N VAL A 121 9.85 -12.00 -1.66
CA VAL A 121 8.42 -12.28 -1.88
C VAL A 121 7.79 -12.70 -0.56
N PHE A 122 6.65 -12.10 -0.26
CA PHE A 122 5.85 -12.34 0.94
C PHE A 122 4.47 -12.80 0.53
N GLN A 123 4.02 -13.91 1.12
CA GLN A 123 2.66 -14.43 1.00
C GLN A 123 2.40 -15.36 2.17
N TYR A 124 1.35 -15.11 2.93
CA TYR A 124 0.98 -15.86 4.14
C TYR A 124 -0.51 -16.18 4.09
N ASP A 125 -0.84 -17.46 4.16
CA ASP A 125 -2.24 -17.89 4.07
C ASP A 125 -2.89 -17.98 5.45
N GLY A 126 -2.12 -18.20 6.52
CA GLY A 126 -2.61 -18.25 7.91
C GLY A 126 -2.86 -16.88 8.56
N GLY A 127 -2.47 -15.79 7.88
CA GLY A 127 -2.78 -14.44 8.30
C GLY A 127 -2.16 -14.06 9.66
N ILE A 128 -2.97 -13.47 10.55
CA ILE A 128 -2.48 -13.00 11.85
C ILE A 128 -1.98 -14.12 12.77
N SER A 129 -2.39 -15.38 12.56
CA SER A 129 -1.84 -16.51 13.31
C SER A 129 -0.38 -16.77 12.96
N GLU A 130 -0.03 -16.75 11.67
CA GLU A 130 1.37 -16.82 11.24
C GLU A 130 2.16 -15.58 11.68
N PHE A 131 1.49 -14.42 11.77
CA PHE A 131 2.14 -13.19 12.25
C PHE A 131 2.52 -13.29 13.72
N VAL A 132 1.67 -13.86 14.58
CA VAL A 132 1.97 -14.11 15.99
C VAL A 132 3.18 -15.05 16.11
N GLU A 133 3.24 -16.11 15.30
CA GLU A 133 4.39 -17.03 15.29
C GLU A 133 5.68 -16.33 14.84
N PHE A 134 5.60 -15.51 13.81
CA PHE A 134 6.72 -14.71 13.31
C PHE A 134 7.26 -13.71 14.35
N LEU A 135 6.36 -13.07 15.13
CA LEU A 135 6.75 -12.08 16.14
C LEU A 135 7.32 -12.71 17.42
N ALA A 136 6.99 -13.95 17.68
CA ALA A 136 7.40 -14.63 18.89
C ALA A 136 8.78 -15.29 18.71
N HIS A 137 9.74 -14.88 19.52
CA HIS A 137 11.13 -15.36 19.47
C HIS A 137 11.43 -16.44 20.51
N ASP A 138 10.47 -16.71 21.41
CA ASP A 138 10.61 -17.65 22.51
C ASP A 138 9.88 -18.96 22.26
N GLU A 139 10.21 -19.99 23.05
CA GLU A 139 9.53 -21.27 23.01
C GLU A 139 8.08 -21.11 23.46
N ARG A 140 7.16 -21.72 22.69
CA ARG A 140 5.72 -21.66 23.00
C ARG A 140 5.32 -22.50 24.18
N VAL A 141 4.46 -21.96 25.03
CA VAL A 141 3.78 -22.68 26.12
C VAL A 141 2.40 -23.16 25.70
N THR A 142 1.72 -22.36 24.85
CA THR A 142 0.39 -22.70 24.33
C THR A 142 0.39 -22.76 22.82
N ASP A 143 -0.62 -23.37 22.23
CA ASP A 143 -0.95 -23.18 20.82
C ASP A 143 -1.41 -21.74 20.59
N ILE A 144 -1.48 -21.35 19.31
CA ILE A 144 -2.01 -20.05 18.92
C ILE A 144 -3.54 -20.10 19.02
N TRP A 145 -4.09 -19.21 19.80
CA TRP A 145 -5.53 -19.01 19.88
C TRP A 145 -5.93 -17.87 18.97
N ARG A 146 -6.98 -18.09 18.18
CA ARG A 146 -7.55 -17.08 17.31
C ARG A 146 -9.03 -16.89 17.62
N PHE A 147 -9.42 -15.64 17.74
CA PHE A 147 -10.79 -15.21 17.97
C PHE A 147 -11.18 -14.22 16.88
N SER A 148 -12.35 -14.41 16.30
CA SER A 148 -12.90 -13.46 15.34
C SER A 148 -14.36 -13.20 15.67
N GLY A 149 -14.80 -11.99 15.41
CA GLY A 149 -16.19 -11.57 15.62
C GLY A 149 -16.53 -10.37 14.75
N SER A 150 -17.82 -10.15 14.59
CA SER A 150 -18.35 -8.99 13.86
C SER A 150 -19.42 -8.31 14.70
N GLY A 151 -19.58 -7.03 14.48
CA GLY A 151 -20.59 -6.20 15.12
C GLY A 151 -20.85 -4.94 14.32
N THR A 152 -21.88 -4.21 14.70
CA THR A 152 -22.20 -2.92 14.10
C THR A 152 -22.02 -1.80 15.11
N PHE A 153 -21.65 -0.62 14.64
CA PHE A 153 -21.63 0.59 15.45
C PHE A 153 -22.17 1.77 14.65
N THR A 154 -22.67 2.76 15.35
CA THR A 154 -23.20 3.98 14.72
C THR A 154 -22.14 5.07 14.75
N GLU A 155 -21.86 5.66 13.60
CA GLU A 155 -20.95 6.78 13.45
C GLU A 155 -21.70 8.00 12.93
N THR A 156 -21.61 9.12 13.63
CA THR A 156 -22.18 10.39 13.17
C THR A 156 -21.22 11.07 12.20
N VAL A 157 -21.56 11.13 10.94
CA VAL A 157 -20.72 11.69 9.88
C VAL A 157 -21.41 12.86 9.16
N PRO A 158 -20.64 13.86 8.67
CA PRO A 158 -21.18 14.90 7.83
C PRO A 158 -21.51 14.37 6.45
N VAL A 159 -22.77 14.37 6.05
CA VAL A 159 -23.24 13.99 4.72
C VAL A 159 -23.71 15.24 3.99
N LEU A 160 -23.33 15.37 2.72
CA LEU A 160 -23.77 16.46 1.86
C LEU A 160 -25.21 16.20 1.43
N GLY A 161 -26.15 17.06 1.86
CA GLY A 161 -27.54 17.00 1.44
C GLY A 161 -27.74 17.46 -0.02
N GLU A 162 -28.91 17.19 -0.58
CA GLU A 162 -29.26 17.62 -1.95
C GLU A 162 -29.26 19.14 -2.10
N ASP A 163 -29.42 19.88 -0.99
CA ASP A 163 -29.32 21.34 -0.91
C ASP A 163 -27.89 21.89 -0.86
N GLY A 164 -26.87 21.00 -0.95
CA GLY A 164 -25.46 21.35 -0.88
C GLY A 164 -24.96 21.70 0.52
N ARG A 165 -25.78 21.50 1.57
CA ARG A 165 -25.38 21.72 2.97
C ARG A 165 -24.93 20.42 3.61
N SER A 166 -23.93 20.50 4.46
CA SER A 166 -23.47 19.36 5.26
C SER A 166 -24.42 19.20 6.47
N GLN A 167 -25.01 18.01 6.61
CA GLN A 167 -25.82 17.61 7.75
C GLN A 167 -25.17 16.44 8.47
N LEU A 168 -25.17 16.47 9.80
CA LEU A 168 -24.69 15.36 10.60
C LEU A 168 -25.76 14.24 10.55
N THR A 169 -25.35 13.07 10.08
CA THR A 169 -26.24 11.91 9.92
C THR A 169 -25.61 10.71 10.58
N ASP A 170 -26.39 9.96 11.30
CA ASP A 170 -25.96 8.70 11.90
C ASP A 170 -25.95 7.61 10.84
N VAL A 171 -24.77 7.00 10.65
CA VAL A 171 -24.57 5.91 9.68
C VAL A 171 -24.13 4.67 10.44
N GLU A 172 -24.82 3.56 10.21
CA GLU A 172 -24.42 2.27 10.74
C GLU A 172 -23.23 1.73 9.95
N ARG A 173 -22.21 1.24 10.66
CA ARG A 173 -20.97 0.69 10.11
C ARG A 173 -20.75 -0.71 10.65
N ASP A 174 -20.35 -1.62 9.76
CA ASP A 174 -19.89 -2.93 10.15
C ASP A 174 -18.44 -2.86 10.67
N CYS A 175 -18.17 -3.64 11.71
CA CYS A 175 -16.85 -3.81 12.29
C CYS A 175 -16.54 -5.30 12.41
N GLU A 176 -15.40 -5.72 11.93
CA GLU A 176 -14.86 -7.06 12.12
C GLU A 176 -13.65 -6.96 13.06
N VAL A 177 -13.58 -7.88 14.03
CA VAL A 177 -12.46 -7.98 14.97
C VAL A 177 -11.81 -9.34 14.80
N ASP A 178 -10.49 -9.36 14.69
CA ASP A 178 -9.70 -10.58 14.58
C ASP A 178 -8.50 -10.48 15.53
N VAL A 179 -8.38 -11.44 16.44
CA VAL A 179 -7.35 -11.47 17.48
C VAL A 179 -6.64 -12.81 17.44
N ALA A 180 -5.33 -12.79 17.43
CA ALA A 180 -4.52 -13.98 17.60
C ALA A 180 -3.52 -13.76 18.75
N LEU A 181 -3.32 -14.77 19.58
CA LEU A 181 -2.40 -14.71 20.71
C LEU A 181 -1.81 -16.09 21.05
N ARG A 182 -0.62 -16.07 21.66
CA ARG A 182 -0.01 -17.23 22.30
C ARG A 182 0.77 -16.82 23.53
N TRP A 183 1.03 -17.75 24.43
CA TRP A 183 1.99 -17.59 25.51
C TRP A 183 3.29 -18.32 25.20
N GLY A 184 4.40 -17.67 25.52
CA GLY A 184 5.73 -18.22 25.49
C GLY A 184 6.36 -18.27 26.89
N ILE A 185 7.57 -18.82 27.00
CA ILE A 185 8.32 -18.92 28.27
C ILE A 185 8.95 -17.59 28.69
N GLY A 186 8.99 -16.61 27.79
CA GLY A 186 9.56 -15.27 28.05
C GLY A 186 8.70 -14.42 28.96
N TYR A 187 9.31 -13.36 29.53
CA TYR A 187 8.64 -12.41 30.42
C TYR A 187 8.15 -11.16 29.68
N GLU A 188 8.53 -10.99 28.43
CA GLU A 188 8.15 -9.81 27.64
C GLU A 188 6.79 -10.01 26.96
N THR A 189 5.97 -8.97 27.01
CA THR A 189 4.70 -8.94 26.30
C THR A 189 4.83 -8.11 25.03
N THR A 190 4.58 -8.74 23.89
CA THR A 190 4.54 -8.05 22.59
C THR A 190 3.10 -7.93 22.12
N ILE A 191 2.62 -6.72 21.93
CA ILE A 191 1.29 -6.42 21.39
C ILE A 191 1.45 -5.65 20.09
N ARG A 192 0.73 -6.09 19.07
CA ARG A 192 0.59 -5.37 17.79
C ARG A 192 -0.88 -5.17 17.51
N SER A 193 -1.26 -3.94 17.22
CA SER A 193 -2.65 -3.60 16.90
C SER A 193 -2.75 -2.83 15.60
N PHE A 194 -3.85 -3.07 14.90
CA PHE A 194 -4.08 -2.53 13.56
C PHE A 194 -5.54 -2.14 13.41
N VAL A 195 -5.78 -1.11 12.61
CA VAL A 195 -7.09 -0.82 12.04
C VAL A 195 -6.94 -0.99 10.52
N ASN A 196 -7.61 -1.99 9.97
CA ASN A 196 -7.35 -2.52 8.65
C ASN A 196 -5.86 -2.93 8.53
N ILE A 197 -5.09 -2.30 7.65
CA ILE A 197 -3.65 -2.56 7.47
C ILE A 197 -2.74 -1.52 8.14
N ILE A 198 -3.32 -0.56 8.87
CA ILE A 198 -2.60 0.55 9.50
C ILE A 198 -2.28 0.18 10.93
N SER A 199 -0.98 0.18 11.26
CA SER A 199 -0.51 -0.04 12.62
C SER A 199 -0.94 1.09 13.55
N THR A 200 -1.40 0.73 14.75
CA THR A 200 -1.82 1.65 15.81
C THR A 200 -0.91 1.50 17.03
N PRO A 201 0.37 1.95 16.96
CA PRO A 201 1.37 1.71 18.01
C PRO A 201 1.03 2.35 19.35
N LYS A 202 0.16 3.37 19.36
CA LYS A 202 -0.33 4.01 20.58
C LYS A 202 -1.59 3.33 21.13
N GLY A 203 -2.00 2.22 20.52
CA GLY A 203 -3.27 1.56 20.86
C GLY A 203 -4.50 2.35 20.39
N GLY A 204 -5.62 2.05 21.02
CA GLY A 204 -6.92 2.66 20.76
C GLY A 204 -7.98 1.96 21.60
N THR A 205 -9.25 2.31 21.44
CA THR A 205 -10.36 1.68 22.18
C THR A 205 -10.41 0.16 21.96
N HIS A 206 -10.01 -0.31 20.77
CA HIS A 206 -9.93 -1.74 20.40
C HIS A 206 -8.81 -2.52 21.12
N THR A 207 -7.88 -1.84 21.79
CA THR A 207 -6.80 -2.47 22.56
C THR A 207 -7.00 -2.34 24.07
N ALA A 208 -7.91 -1.46 24.50
CA ALA A 208 -8.22 -1.20 25.90
C ALA A 208 -9.51 -1.87 26.40
N GLY A 209 -10.29 -2.44 25.47
CA GLY A 209 -11.58 -3.08 25.72
C GLY A 209 -11.51 -4.52 26.24
#